data_18734bc9acf3b655e7f1ddf0d8407d06
#
_entry.id   18734bc9acf3b655e7f1ddf0d8407d06
#
_cell.length_a   1.000
_cell.length_b   1.000
_cell.length_c   1.000
_cell.angle_alpha   90.00
_cell.angle_beta   90.00
_cell.angle_gamma   90.00
#
_symmetry.space_group_name_H-M   'P 1'
#
loop_
_entity.id
_entity.type
_entity.pdbx_description
1 polymer ?
#
loop_
_entity_poly.entity_id
_entity_poly.type
_entity_poly.pdbx_seq_one_letter_code
_entity_poly.pdbx_strand_id
1 'polypeptide(L)'
;ISSKPKVIEVCKKRKVIGILRFFLKDSISLEQSLDVASKVNPDYLEVLPACCLDIIPEIKKRLSCDIMMGGLIRSKDQIKACLASGAIAVTTSNPSFW
;
A
#
# COMPACT_ATOMS: atom_id res chain seq x y z
N ILE A 1 -3.75 7.93 7.07
CA ILE A 1 -3.35 6.53 6.82
C ILE A 1 -3.86 5.65 7.94
N SER A 2 -4.51 4.55 7.60
CA SER A 2 -5.02 3.62 8.61
C SER A 2 -5.11 2.20 8.06
N SER A 3 -4.96 1.21 8.92
CA SER A 3 -5.22 -0.19 8.61
C SER A 3 -6.69 -0.57 8.85
N LYS A 4 -7.50 0.37 9.33
CA LYS A 4 -8.91 0.13 9.66
C LYS A 4 -9.83 0.57 8.52
N PRO A 5 -10.60 -0.34 7.90
CA PRO A 5 -11.50 0.01 6.79
C PRO A 5 -12.53 1.10 7.14
N LYS A 6 -13.04 1.09 8.36
CA LYS A 6 -14.02 2.11 8.79
C LYS A 6 -13.47 3.53 8.75
N VAL A 7 -12.17 3.71 9.02
CA VAL A 7 -11.54 5.02 8.92
C VAL A 7 -11.54 5.49 7.47
N ILE A 8 -11.29 4.60 6.53
CA ILE A 8 -11.30 4.93 5.09
C ILE A 8 -12.73 5.30 4.65
N GLU A 9 -13.74 4.61 5.13
CA GLU A 9 -15.14 4.95 4.85
C GLU A 9 -15.50 6.36 5.33
N VAL A 10 -15.05 6.73 6.52
CA VAL A 10 -15.25 8.09 7.07
C VAL A 10 -14.52 9.12 6.22
N CYS A 11 -13.30 8.84 5.77
CA CYS A 11 -12.57 9.72 4.88
C CYS A 11 -13.36 10.00 3.61
N LYS A 12 -13.96 9.00 3.01
CA LYS A 12 -14.77 9.16 1.80
C LYS A 12 -15.99 10.04 2.04
N LYS A 13 -16.70 9.83 3.15
CA LYS A 13 -17.86 10.64 3.50
C LYS A 13 -17.50 12.11 3.70
N ARG A 14 -16.31 12.39 4.18
CA ARG A 14 -15.82 13.75 4.45
C ARG A 14 -14.97 14.31 3.33
N LYS A 15 -14.84 13.60 2.20
CA LYS A 15 -14.02 14.00 1.04
C LYS A 15 -12.56 14.24 1.40
N VAL A 16 -12.03 13.41 2.29
CA VAL A 16 -10.61 13.41 2.69
C VAL A 16 -9.94 12.21 2.03
N ILE A 17 -8.68 12.38 1.60
CA ILE A 17 -7.91 11.28 0.99
C ILE A 17 -7.71 10.18 2.03
N GLY A 18 -8.14 8.96 1.69
CA GLY A 18 -8.00 7.78 2.52
C GLY A 18 -6.91 6.86 1.99
N ILE A 19 -5.93 6.54 2.83
CA ILE A 19 -4.84 5.61 2.51
C ILE A 19 -4.98 4.40 3.40
N LEU A 20 -5.28 3.25 2.81
CA LEU A 20 -5.42 1.99 3.54
C LEU A 20 -4.06 1.29 3.61
N ARG A 21 -3.67 0.86 4.80
CA ARG A 21 -2.39 0.18 5.04
C ARG A 21 -2.56 -1.33 5.08
N PHE A 22 -1.76 -2.03 4.29
CA PHE A 22 -1.67 -3.48 4.26
C PHE A 22 -0.36 -3.94 4.90
N PHE A 23 -0.45 -4.87 5.86
CA PHE A 23 0.69 -5.62 6.34
C PHE A 23 0.64 -7.02 5.72
N LEU A 24 1.59 -7.33 4.86
CA LEU A 24 1.65 -8.62 4.20
C LEU A 24 2.32 -9.65 5.11
N LYS A 25 1.54 -10.61 5.61
CA LYS A 25 2.03 -11.67 6.48
C LYS A 25 2.07 -13.02 5.76
N ASP A 26 1.04 -13.31 4.99
CA ASP A 26 0.88 -14.56 4.26
C ASP A 26 -0.16 -14.42 3.14
N SER A 27 -0.36 -15.47 2.35
CA SER A 27 -1.30 -15.46 1.22
C SER A 27 -2.75 -15.26 1.65
N ILE A 28 -3.13 -15.80 2.80
CA ILE A 28 -4.51 -15.69 3.30
C ILE A 28 -4.79 -14.24 3.71
N SER A 29 -3.85 -13.61 4.41
CA SER A 29 -3.96 -12.20 4.78
C SER A 29 -4.04 -11.30 3.56
N LEU A 30 -3.29 -11.60 2.51
CA LEU A 30 -3.34 -10.85 1.25
C LEU A 30 -4.73 -10.91 0.64
N GLU A 31 -5.31 -12.09 0.50
CA GLU A 31 -6.64 -12.25 -0.08
C GLU A 31 -7.72 -11.51 0.72
N GLN A 32 -7.70 -11.63 2.04
CA GLN A 32 -8.62 -10.92 2.91
C GLN A 32 -8.48 -9.41 2.78
N SER A 33 -7.24 -8.93 2.72
CA SER A 33 -6.95 -7.50 2.57
C SER A 33 -7.44 -6.96 1.23
N LEU A 34 -7.26 -7.72 0.16
CA LEU A 34 -7.74 -7.34 -1.17
C LEU A 34 -9.27 -7.27 -1.22
N ASP A 35 -9.96 -8.21 -0.59
CA ASP A 35 -11.42 -8.20 -0.52
C ASP A 35 -11.93 -6.96 0.23
N VAL A 36 -11.32 -6.65 1.37
CA VAL A 36 -11.67 -5.46 2.15
C VAL A 36 -11.41 -4.19 1.34
N ALA A 37 -10.25 -4.08 0.70
CA ALA A 37 -9.89 -2.91 -0.09
C ALA A 37 -10.83 -2.69 -1.26
N SER A 38 -11.28 -3.76 -1.92
CA SER A 38 -12.23 -3.63 -3.03
C SER A 38 -13.59 -3.08 -2.58
N LYS A 39 -13.97 -3.34 -1.33
CA LYS A 39 -15.23 -2.83 -0.75
C LYS A 39 -15.15 -1.36 -0.35
N VAL A 40 -14.05 -0.95 0.29
CA VAL A 40 -13.91 0.42 0.77
C VAL A 40 -13.32 1.35 -0.29
N ASN A 41 -12.67 0.82 -1.30
CA ASN A 41 -12.11 1.55 -2.43
C ASN A 41 -11.28 2.77 -1.99
N PRO A 42 -10.13 2.55 -1.33
CA PRO A 42 -9.30 3.65 -0.84
C PRO A 42 -8.69 4.45 -2.00
N ASP A 43 -8.28 5.68 -1.73
CA ASP A 43 -7.60 6.50 -2.74
C ASP A 43 -6.20 5.96 -3.05
N TYR A 44 -5.50 5.51 -2.02
CA TYR A 44 -4.18 4.89 -2.12
C TYR A 44 -4.09 3.67 -1.21
N LEU A 45 -3.22 2.75 -1.59
CA LEU A 45 -2.90 1.58 -0.80
C LEU A 45 -1.42 1.65 -0.40
N GLU A 46 -1.13 1.58 0.90
CA GLU A 46 0.24 1.49 1.40
C GLU A 46 0.54 0.05 1.77
N VAL A 47 1.49 -0.57 1.07
CA VAL A 47 1.84 -1.97 1.24
C VAL A 47 3.15 -2.11 1.99
N LEU A 48 3.18 -2.89 3.04
CA LEU A 48 4.35 -3.18 3.87
C LEU A 48 4.53 -4.70 3.98
N PRO A 49 5.75 -5.19 4.02
CA PRO A 49 7.01 -4.49 3.81
C PRO A 49 7.33 -4.29 2.31
N ALA A 50 8.21 -3.34 2.01
CA ALA A 50 8.58 -2.97 0.64
C ALA A 50 9.40 -4.03 -0.11
N CYS A 51 9.79 -5.11 0.54
CA CYS A 51 10.54 -6.20 -0.09
C CYS A 51 9.68 -7.17 -0.90
N CYS A 52 8.34 -7.05 -0.83
CA CYS A 52 7.41 -7.95 -1.53
C CYS A 52 6.95 -7.36 -2.86
N LEU A 53 7.88 -7.09 -3.77
CA LEU A 53 7.61 -6.36 -5.03
C LEU A 53 6.73 -7.14 -6.01
N ASP A 54 6.82 -8.46 -6.01
CA ASP A 54 6.03 -9.33 -6.90
C ASP A 54 4.54 -9.31 -6.61
N ILE A 55 4.15 -8.77 -5.47
CA ILE A 55 2.75 -8.58 -5.08
C ILE A 55 2.07 -7.45 -5.85
N ILE A 56 2.84 -6.44 -6.28
CA ILE A 56 2.27 -5.25 -6.93
C ILE A 56 1.43 -5.58 -8.16
N PRO A 57 1.89 -6.40 -9.12
CA PRO A 57 1.06 -6.75 -10.27
C PRO A 57 -0.23 -7.46 -9.88
N GLU A 58 -0.19 -8.31 -8.86
CA GLU A 58 -1.37 -9.04 -8.37
C GLU A 58 -2.40 -8.08 -7.78
N ILE A 59 -1.95 -7.12 -6.98
CA ILE A 59 -2.84 -6.09 -6.42
C ILE A 59 -3.46 -5.26 -7.52
N LYS A 60 -2.69 -4.85 -8.52
CA LYS A 60 -3.17 -4.02 -9.63
C LYS A 60 -4.20 -4.70 -10.49
N LYS A 61 -4.21 -6.03 -10.56
CA LYS A 61 -5.26 -6.77 -11.27
C LYS A 61 -6.61 -6.68 -10.59
N ARG A 62 -6.63 -6.48 -9.26
CA ARG A 62 -7.86 -6.49 -8.47
C ARG A 62 -8.32 -5.11 -8.02
N LEU A 63 -7.40 -4.15 -7.93
CA LEU A 63 -7.68 -2.80 -7.43
C LEU A 63 -7.20 -1.77 -8.44
N SER A 64 -7.97 -0.69 -8.57
CA SER A 64 -7.63 0.42 -9.46
C SER A 64 -6.88 1.55 -8.77
N CYS A 65 -6.75 1.51 -7.44
CA CYS A 65 -6.05 2.56 -6.70
C CYS A 65 -4.53 2.46 -6.89
N ASP A 66 -3.86 3.58 -6.70
CA ASP A 66 -2.40 3.64 -6.74
C ASP A 66 -1.80 3.01 -5.49
N ILE A 67 -0.59 2.46 -5.63
CA ILE A 67 0.09 1.71 -4.59
C ILE A 67 1.33 2.47 -4.14
N MET A 68 1.47 2.59 -2.83
CA MET A 68 2.70 3.04 -2.18
C MET A 68 3.32 1.86 -1.44
N MET A 69 4.65 1.82 -1.37
CA MET A 69 5.36 0.76 -0.65
C MET A 69 6.13 1.37 0.52
N GLY A 70 6.20 0.65 1.62
CA GLY A 70 6.92 1.11 2.80
C GLY A 70 7.37 -0.03 3.70
N GLY A 71 8.11 0.32 4.74
CA GLY A 71 8.64 -0.64 5.72
C GLY A 71 9.91 -1.35 5.25
N LEU A 72 10.86 -1.44 6.14
CA LEU A 72 12.15 -2.11 5.91
C LEU A 72 12.92 -1.57 4.71
N ILE A 73 12.84 -0.25 4.46
CA ILE A 73 13.64 0.41 3.42
C ILE A 73 15.06 0.57 3.93
N ARG A 74 16.02 -0.04 3.24
CA ARG A 74 17.43 -0.07 3.65
C ARG A 74 18.39 0.56 2.67
N SER A 75 17.98 0.79 1.42
CA SER A 75 18.88 1.33 0.39
C SER A 75 18.10 2.12 -0.65
N LYS A 76 18.82 2.97 -1.38
CA LYS A 76 18.25 3.71 -2.52
C LYS A 76 17.89 2.77 -3.66
N ASP A 77 18.63 1.68 -3.84
CA ASP A 77 18.32 0.68 -4.87
C ASP A 77 16.96 0.02 -4.60
N GLN A 78 16.65 -0.23 -3.33
CA GLN A 78 15.33 -0.76 -2.94
C GLN A 78 14.21 0.21 -3.30
N ILE A 79 14.42 1.50 -3.09
CA ILE A 79 13.45 2.55 -3.47
C ILE A 79 13.23 2.53 -4.97
N LYS A 80 14.31 2.49 -5.77
CA LYS A 80 14.23 2.43 -7.22
C LYS A 80 13.49 1.17 -7.69
N ALA A 81 13.74 0.03 -7.06
CA ALA A 81 13.07 -1.22 -7.38
C ALA A 81 11.55 -1.13 -7.12
N CYS A 82 11.13 -0.51 -6.01
CA CYS A 82 9.71 -0.30 -5.71
C CYS A 82 9.04 0.54 -6.79
N LEU A 83 9.65 1.66 -7.18
CA LEU A 83 9.11 2.54 -8.20
C LEU A 83 9.06 1.85 -9.57
N ALA A 84 10.10 1.10 -9.93
CA ALA A 84 10.13 0.35 -11.17
C ALA A 84 9.08 -0.76 -11.23
N SER A 85 8.67 -1.30 -10.09
CA SER A 85 7.65 -2.35 -10.01
C SER A 85 6.22 -1.81 -10.13
N GLY A 86 6.04 -0.49 -10.14
CA GLY A 86 4.74 0.14 -10.33
C GLY A 86 4.18 0.88 -9.12
N ALA A 87 4.91 0.97 -8.02
CA ALA A 87 4.53 1.84 -6.91
C ALA A 87 4.70 3.31 -7.32
N ILE A 88 3.79 4.16 -6.90
CA ILE A 88 3.89 5.61 -7.21
C ILE A 88 4.75 6.36 -6.20
N ALA A 89 4.99 5.77 -5.03
CA ALA A 89 5.74 6.40 -3.96
C ALA A 89 6.30 5.35 -3.02
N VAL A 90 7.29 5.74 -2.24
CA VAL A 90 7.89 4.93 -1.18
C VAL A 90 7.83 5.71 0.11
N THR A 91 7.39 5.06 1.20
CA THR A 91 7.36 5.64 2.53
C THR A 91 8.50 5.09 3.36
N THR A 92 9.19 5.95 4.10
CA THR A 92 10.29 5.54 4.97
C THR A 92 10.37 6.45 6.18
N SER A 93 10.78 5.89 7.31
CA SER A 93 11.10 6.64 8.51
C SER A 93 12.58 7.03 8.60
N ASN A 94 13.39 6.61 7.64
CA ASN A 94 14.82 6.94 7.61
C ASN A 94 15.06 8.29 6.93
N PRO A 95 15.46 9.35 7.66
CA PRO A 95 15.67 10.68 7.07
C PRO A 95 16.71 10.73 5.95
N SER A 96 17.64 9.76 5.90
CA SER A 96 18.68 9.70 4.87
C SER A 96 18.10 9.52 3.46
N PHE A 97 16.85 9.08 3.33
CA PHE A 97 16.18 8.84 2.05
C PHE A 97 15.13 9.89 1.71
N TRP A 98 14.98 10.88 2.55
CA TRP A 98 14.01 11.96 2.32
C TRP A 98 14.53 13.01 1.34
#